data_d000da6ca90bf570e041215ce9975565
#
_entry.id   d000da6ca90bf570e041215ce9975565
#
_cell.length_a   1.000
_cell.length_b   1.000
_cell.length_c   1.000
_cell.angle_alpha   90.00
_cell.angle_beta   90.00
_cell.angle_gamma   90.00
#
_symmetry.space_group_name_H-M   'P 1'
#
loop_
_entity.id
_entity.type
_entity.pdbx_description
1 polymer ?
#
loop_
_entity_poly.entity_id
_entity_poly.type
_entity_poly.pdbx_seq_one_letter_code
_entity_poly.pdbx_strand_id
1 'polypeptide(L)'
;NAPRQQLIYEALGFDIPKMVHIPLIHGPDGAKLSKRHGALGVENYQEMGYLPEALNNYLLRLGWSHGDDEIISREQAIEWFGTEGMGKSPSRLDFDKMKHMNAHYLRQTDNSILSEMVFENINYKISAESKEYIKLAMDSLKPRAELMLDLYDVASMFIIDKPLVISAEAKTLIQEADRNLITKTVDALQNLVEFDKENIQVTLKEVAIQNELK
;
A
#
# COMPACT_ATOMS: atom_id res chain seq x y z
N ASN A 1 -22.00 -28.38 10.33
CA ASN A 1 -22.45 -28.95 9.03
C ASN A 1 -21.78 -30.27 8.67
N ALA A 2 -20.51 -30.54 9.10
CA ALA A 2 -19.77 -31.75 8.73
C ALA A 2 -20.52 -33.06 9.00
N PRO A 3 -21.12 -33.32 10.20
CA PRO A 3 -21.83 -34.56 10.42
C PRO A 3 -22.99 -34.78 9.44
N ARG A 4 -23.71 -33.72 9.07
CA ARG A 4 -24.79 -33.82 8.08
C ARG A 4 -24.26 -34.11 6.67
N GLN A 5 -23.15 -33.50 6.29
CA GLN A 5 -22.49 -33.76 5.01
C GLN A 5 -21.97 -35.18 4.95
N GLN A 6 -21.36 -35.68 6.03
CA GLN A 6 -20.89 -37.05 6.12
C GLN A 6 -22.03 -38.05 5.85
N LEU A 7 -23.18 -37.88 6.49
CA LEU A 7 -24.36 -38.76 6.25
C LEU A 7 -24.83 -38.73 4.80
N ILE A 8 -24.70 -37.60 4.10
CA ILE A 8 -25.04 -37.49 2.68
C ILE A 8 -24.04 -38.27 1.83
N TYR A 9 -22.72 -38.18 2.10
CA TYR A 9 -21.70 -38.98 1.42
C TYR A 9 -21.95 -40.48 1.59
N GLU A 10 -22.22 -40.91 2.83
CA GLU A 10 -22.52 -42.29 3.17
C GLU A 10 -23.78 -42.79 2.42
N ALA A 11 -24.86 -41.99 2.42
CA ALA A 11 -26.11 -42.34 1.75
C ALA A 11 -25.98 -42.46 0.21
N LEU A 12 -25.04 -41.68 -0.38
CA LEU A 12 -24.76 -41.71 -1.82
C LEU A 12 -23.68 -42.73 -2.20
N GLY A 13 -23.07 -43.41 -1.24
CA GLY A 13 -21.99 -44.36 -1.48
C GLY A 13 -20.70 -43.73 -1.96
N PHE A 14 -20.46 -42.45 -1.63
CA PHE A 14 -19.24 -41.73 -1.97
C PHE A 14 -18.20 -41.82 -0.85
N ASP A 15 -16.93 -41.77 -1.21
CA ASP A 15 -15.86 -41.65 -0.24
C ASP A 15 -15.98 -40.34 0.55
N ILE A 16 -15.83 -40.41 1.88
CA ILE A 16 -15.91 -39.24 2.75
C ILE A 16 -14.62 -38.47 2.64
N PRO A 17 -14.65 -37.17 2.20
CA PRO A 17 -13.46 -36.37 2.13
C PRO A 17 -12.92 -36.03 3.53
N LYS A 18 -11.61 -35.78 3.63
CA LYS A 18 -10.99 -35.32 4.86
C LYS A 18 -11.54 -33.94 5.20
N MET A 19 -12.26 -33.84 6.31
CA MET A 19 -12.88 -32.57 6.75
C MET A 19 -11.94 -31.81 7.69
N VAL A 20 -11.75 -30.53 7.42
CA VAL A 20 -10.94 -29.63 8.24
C VAL A 20 -11.78 -28.43 8.65
N HIS A 21 -11.63 -27.99 9.88
CA HIS A 21 -12.32 -26.83 10.43
C HIS A 21 -11.31 -25.80 10.90
N ILE A 22 -11.40 -24.59 10.38
CA ILE A 22 -10.65 -23.45 10.85
C ILE A 22 -11.47 -22.66 11.88
N PRO A 23 -10.84 -22.00 12.86
CA PRO A 23 -11.52 -21.13 13.80
C PRO A 23 -12.23 -19.97 13.13
N LEU A 24 -13.18 -19.35 13.85
CA LEU A 24 -13.85 -18.16 13.37
C LEU A 24 -12.87 -16.98 13.32
N ILE A 25 -13.08 -16.12 12.32
CA ILE A 25 -12.43 -14.82 12.25
C ILE A 25 -13.34 -13.80 12.94
N HIS A 26 -12.75 -13.01 13.84
CA HIS A 26 -13.42 -11.93 14.56
C HIS A 26 -13.05 -10.58 13.94
N GLY A 27 -13.96 -9.63 14.06
CA GLY A 27 -13.71 -8.23 13.71
C GLY A 27 -12.78 -7.54 14.71
N PRO A 28 -12.40 -6.27 14.46
CA PRO A 28 -11.57 -5.48 15.38
C PRO A 28 -12.17 -5.34 16.77
N ASP A 29 -13.49 -5.37 16.90
CA ASP A 29 -14.25 -5.31 18.15
C ASP A 29 -14.29 -6.65 18.92
N GLY A 30 -13.75 -7.72 18.36
CA GLY A 30 -13.76 -9.06 18.92
C GLY A 30 -15.06 -9.83 18.70
N ALA A 31 -16.07 -9.26 18.06
CA ALA A 31 -17.27 -10.00 17.65
C ALA A 31 -16.99 -10.83 16.39
N LYS A 32 -17.84 -11.84 16.12
CA LYS A 32 -17.74 -12.63 14.90
C LYS A 32 -17.77 -11.69 13.68
N LEU A 33 -16.79 -11.86 12.80
CA LEU A 33 -16.71 -11.06 11.57
C LEU A 33 -18.02 -11.20 10.76
N SER A 34 -18.62 -10.07 10.44
CA SER A 34 -19.85 -9.99 9.67
C SER A 34 -19.78 -8.80 8.71
N LYS A 35 -20.74 -8.70 7.79
CA LYS A 35 -20.85 -7.54 6.87
C LYS A 35 -20.88 -6.17 7.60
N ARG A 36 -21.35 -6.14 8.85
CA ARG A 36 -21.35 -4.92 9.69
C ARG A 36 -19.95 -4.52 10.17
N HIS A 37 -19.01 -5.46 10.22
CA HIS A 37 -17.63 -5.26 10.68
C HIS A 37 -16.63 -5.21 9.51
N GLY A 38 -17.13 -4.98 8.27
CA GLY A 38 -16.26 -4.95 7.10
C GLY A 38 -15.82 -6.33 6.61
N ALA A 39 -16.66 -7.38 6.80
CA ALA A 39 -16.51 -8.59 5.99
C ALA A 39 -16.85 -8.21 4.55
N LEU A 40 -15.87 -7.61 3.89
CA LEU A 40 -15.94 -7.09 2.55
C LEU A 40 -15.73 -8.23 1.54
N GLY A 41 -16.28 -8.10 0.35
CA GLY A 41 -15.86 -8.91 -0.79
C GLY A 41 -14.41 -8.59 -1.15
N VAL A 42 -13.78 -9.46 -1.93
CA VAL A 42 -12.38 -9.27 -2.37
C VAL A 42 -12.23 -7.96 -3.14
N GLU A 43 -13.24 -7.58 -3.90
CA GLU A 43 -13.30 -6.35 -4.70
C GLU A 43 -13.14 -5.10 -3.84
N ASN A 44 -13.70 -5.09 -2.64
CA ASN A 44 -13.59 -3.95 -1.74
C ASN A 44 -12.14 -3.73 -1.25
N TYR A 45 -11.37 -4.81 -1.03
CA TYR A 45 -9.96 -4.67 -0.67
C TYR A 45 -9.14 -4.08 -1.83
N GLN A 46 -9.47 -4.43 -3.07
CA GLN A 46 -8.89 -3.79 -4.25
C GLN A 46 -9.24 -2.30 -4.30
N GLU A 47 -10.50 -1.95 -4.09
CA GLU A 47 -10.97 -0.55 -4.01
C GLU A 47 -10.28 0.23 -2.88
N MET A 48 -9.96 -0.42 -1.76
CA MET A 48 -9.18 0.15 -0.67
C MET A 48 -7.68 0.30 -0.99
N GLY A 49 -7.22 -0.26 -2.11
CA GLY A 49 -5.84 -0.15 -2.56
C GLY A 49 -4.89 -1.22 -2.04
N TYR A 50 -5.41 -2.37 -1.60
CA TYR A 50 -4.57 -3.52 -1.24
C TYR A 50 -4.10 -4.28 -2.47
N LEU A 51 -2.83 -4.69 -2.48
CA LEU A 51 -2.27 -5.57 -3.49
C LEU A 51 -2.75 -7.02 -3.25
N PRO A 52 -2.98 -7.81 -4.31
CA PRO A 52 -3.42 -9.20 -4.19
C PRO A 52 -2.48 -10.05 -3.35
N GLU A 53 -1.17 -9.89 -3.51
CA GLU A 53 -0.14 -10.62 -2.78
C GLU A 53 -0.20 -10.34 -1.28
N ALA A 54 -0.36 -9.07 -0.91
CA ALA A 54 -0.48 -8.64 0.48
C ALA A 54 -1.75 -9.20 1.12
N LEU A 55 -2.88 -9.12 0.42
CA LEU A 55 -4.16 -9.66 0.88
C LEU A 55 -4.08 -11.18 1.07
N ASN A 56 -3.53 -11.91 0.10
CA ASN A 56 -3.37 -13.36 0.17
C ASN A 56 -2.49 -13.77 1.34
N ASN A 57 -1.34 -13.13 1.53
CA ASN A 57 -0.46 -13.40 2.66
C ASN A 57 -1.15 -13.10 4.00
N TYR A 58 -1.85 -11.97 4.09
CA TYR A 58 -2.59 -11.61 5.31
C TYR A 58 -3.70 -12.62 5.64
N LEU A 59 -4.51 -13.01 4.65
CA LEU A 59 -5.58 -14.00 4.83
C LEU A 59 -5.04 -15.38 5.21
N LEU A 60 -3.91 -15.79 4.63
CA LEU A 60 -3.22 -17.01 5.02
C LEU A 60 -2.89 -16.99 6.52
N ARG A 61 -2.28 -15.90 6.99
CA ARG A 61 -1.87 -15.72 8.39
C ARG A 61 -3.04 -15.64 9.37
N LEU A 62 -4.24 -15.34 8.94
CA LEU A 62 -5.43 -15.32 9.82
C LEU A 62 -5.82 -16.69 10.36
N GLY A 63 -5.47 -17.78 9.69
CA GLY A 63 -5.86 -19.12 10.11
C GLY A 63 -4.76 -20.15 10.05
N TRP A 64 -3.57 -19.76 9.59
CA TRP A 64 -2.43 -20.64 9.38
C TRP A 64 -1.12 -19.92 9.69
N SER A 65 -0.10 -20.66 10.10
CA SER A 65 1.24 -20.12 10.34
C SER A 65 2.33 -21.13 10.01
N HIS A 66 3.50 -20.62 9.64
CA HIS A 66 4.74 -21.36 9.52
C HIS A 66 5.77 -20.67 10.41
N GLY A 67 5.98 -21.20 11.61
CA GLY A 67 6.81 -20.56 12.63
C GLY A 67 6.40 -19.10 12.87
N ASP A 68 7.40 -18.23 12.90
CA ASP A 68 7.23 -16.78 13.09
C ASP A 68 7.23 -15.98 11.77
N ASP A 69 7.25 -16.67 10.62
CA ASP A 69 7.25 -16.01 9.31
C ASP A 69 5.98 -15.17 9.12
N GLU A 70 6.16 -13.87 8.90
CA GLU A 70 5.05 -12.95 8.64
C GLU A 70 4.84 -12.70 7.15
N ILE A 71 5.92 -12.57 6.41
CA ILE A 71 5.88 -12.36 4.95
C ILE A 71 6.18 -13.69 4.28
N ILE A 72 5.17 -14.21 3.60
CA ILE A 72 5.20 -15.53 2.96
C ILE A 72 4.79 -15.34 1.51
N SER A 73 5.71 -15.65 0.58
CA SER A 73 5.38 -15.58 -0.85
C SER A 73 4.35 -16.64 -1.23
N ARG A 74 3.75 -16.47 -2.40
CA ARG A 74 2.79 -17.45 -2.93
C ARG A 74 3.41 -18.83 -3.09
N GLU A 75 4.65 -18.89 -3.57
CA GLU A 75 5.42 -20.10 -3.80
C GLU A 75 5.71 -20.81 -2.48
N GLN A 76 6.18 -20.06 -1.49
CA GLN A 76 6.40 -20.56 -0.13
C GLN A 76 5.09 -21.05 0.51
N ALA A 77 4.00 -20.30 0.34
CA ALA A 77 2.69 -20.71 0.84
C ALA A 77 2.23 -22.04 0.23
N ILE A 78 2.44 -22.27 -1.06
CA ILE A 78 2.10 -23.53 -1.75
C ILE A 78 2.98 -24.68 -1.24
N GLU A 79 4.27 -24.42 -1.04
CA GLU A 79 5.23 -25.44 -0.58
C GLU A 79 4.99 -25.85 0.88
N TRP A 80 4.71 -24.86 1.74
CA TRP A 80 4.66 -25.06 3.19
C TRP A 80 3.28 -25.38 3.73
N PHE A 81 2.22 -25.12 2.94
CA PHE A 81 0.85 -25.27 3.40
C PHE A 81 0.52 -26.71 3.79
N GLY A 82 0.19 -26.89 5.06
CA GLY A 82 -0.25 -28.15 5.62
C GLY A 82 -1.24 -27.95 6.76
N THR A 83 -1.90 -29.02 7.16
CA THR A 83 -2.91 -28.98 8.24
C THR A 83 -2.29 -28.73 9.62
N GLU A 84 -1.00 -28.97 9.75
CA GLU A 84 -0.21 -28.82 10.99
C GLU A 84 -0.08 -27.35 11.39
N GLY A 85 0.02 -26.44 10.40
CA GLY A 85 0.11 -24.99 10.61
C GLY A 85 -1.23 -24.32 10.92
N MET A 86 -2.34 -25.06 10.92
CA MET A 86 -3.66 -24.47 11.18
C MET A 86 -3.82 -24.06 12.63
N GLY A 87 -4.21 -22.80 12.84
CA GLY A 87 -4.49 -22.23 14.14
C GLY A 87 -5.68 -22.92 14.81
N LYS A 88 -5.63 -23.05 16.15
CA LYS A 88 -6.73 -23.60 16.96
C LYS A 88 -7.56 -22.50 17.64
N SER A 89 -7.04 -21.30 17.71
CA SER A 89 -7.70 -20.16 18.33
C SER A 89 -8.30 -19.22 17.28
N PRO A 90 -9.41 -18.54 17.58
CA PRO A 90 -9.96 -17.51 16.71
C PRO A 90 -8.95 -16.42 16.40
N SER A 91 -8.91 -15.99 15.14
CA SER A 91 -8.09 -14.87 14.70
C SER A 91 -8.91 -13.58 14.71
N ARG A 92 -8.23 -12.45 14.86
CA ARG A 92 -8.84 -11.12 14.78
C ARG A 92 -8.34 -10.40 13.54
N LEU A 93 -9.27 -9.80 12.80
CA LEU A 93 -8.94 -8.94 11.67
C LEU A 93 -8.31 -7.64 12.20
N ASP A 94 -7.13 -7.32 11.71
CA ASP A 94 -6.33 -6.14 12.06
C ASP A 94 -5.94 -5.41 10.76
N PHE A 95 -6.61 -4.28 10.51
CA PHE A 95 -6.37 -3.49 9.30
C PHE A 95 -5.02 -2.77 9.32
N ASP A 96 -4.50 -2.41 10.50
CA ASP A 96 -3.20 -1.75 10.58
C ASP A 96 -2.09 -2.74 10.22
N LYS A 97 -2.18 -3.98 10.73
CA LYS A 97 -1.26 -5.05 10.33
C LYS A 97 -1.35 -5.37 8.84
N MET A 98 -2.56 -5.40 8.28
CA MET A 98 -2.79 -5.62 6.84
C MET A 98 -2.15 -4.50 6.01
N LYS A 99 -2.29 -3.25 6.44
CA LYS A 99 -1.69 -2.08 5.81
C LYS A 99 -0.16 -2.14 5.82
N HIS A 100 0.44 -2.47 6.95
CA HIS A 100 1.89 -2.65 7.07
C HIS A 100 2.42 -3.74 6.14
N MET A 101 1.70 -4.86 6.05
CA MET A 101 2.03 -5.93 5.11
C MET A 101 1.93 -5.45 3.66
N ASN A 102 0.87 -4.69 3.33
CA ASN A 102 0.71 -4.12 1.99
C ASN A 102 1.84 -3.15 1.63
N ALA A 103 2.24 -2.28 2.57
CA ALA A 103 3.38 -1.38 2.39
C ALA A 103 4.69 -2.14 2.11
N HIS A 104 4.88 -3.32 2.72
CA HIS A 104 6.02 -4.18 2.42
C HIS A 104 5.98 -4.65 0.95
N TYR A 105 4.85 -5.18 0.49
CA TYR A 105 4.69 -5.65 -0.89
C TYR A 105 4.81 -4.51 -1.91
N LEU A 106 4.22 -3.33 -1.63
CA LEU A 106 4.38 -2.14 -2.47
C LEU A 106 5.86 -1.79 -2.69
N ARG A 107 6.66 -1.79 -1.62
CA ARG A 107 8.09 -1.49 -1.74
C ARG A 107 8.87 -2.51 -2.56
N GLN A 108 8.45 -3.76 -2.58
CA GLN A 108 9.11 -4.83 -3.34
C GLN A 108 8.61 -4.95 -4.78
N THR A 109 7.43 -4.45 -5.08
CA THR A 109 6.87 -4.50 -6.43
C THR A 109 7.70 -3.65 -7.39
N ASP A 110 7.90 -4.18 -8.59
CA ASP A 110 8.64 -3.50 -9.65
C ASP A 110 8.01 -2.15 -9.99
N ASN A 111 8.88 -1.14 -10.21
CA ASN A 111 8.44 0.22 -10.49
C ASN A 111 7.62 0.33 -11.78
N SER A 112 7.89 -0.50 -12.78
CA SER A 112 7.13 -0.50 -14.03
C SER A 112 5.70 -0.99 -13.80
N ILE A 113 5.54 -2.05 -12.99
CA ILE A 113 4.22 -2.59 -12.63
C ILE A 113 3.42 -1.55 -11.85
N LEU A 114 4.01 -0.94 -10.82
CA LEU A 114 3.34 0.10 -10.03
C LEU A 114 2.96 1.31 -10.89
N SER A 115 3.85 1.72 -11.82
CA SER A 115 3.56 2.83 -12.72
C SER A 115 2.36 2.55 -13.61
N GLU A 116 2.27 1.36 -14.20
CA GLU A 116 1.12 0.98 -15.03
C GLU A 116 -0.17 0.92 -14.20
N MET A 117 -0.13 0.37 -12.98
CA MET A 117 -1.29 0.39 -12.06
C MET A 117 -1.74 1.83 -11.75
N VAL A 118 -0.79 2.75 -11.55
CA VAL A 118 -1.09 4.18 -11.36
C VAL A 118 -1.76 4.75 -12.62
N PHE A 119 -1.25 4.46 -13.81
CA PHE A 119 -1.80 4.99 -15.07
C PHE A 119 -3.21 4.48 -15.38
N GLU A 120 -3.51 3.23 -15.03
CA GLU A 120 -4.82 2.63 -15.23
C GLU A 120 -5.90 3.21 -14.30
N ASN A 121 -5.51 3.60 -13.10
CA ASN A 121 -6.46 4.06 -12.08
C ASN A 121 -6.67 5.58 -12.06
N ILE A 122 -5.82 6.34 -12.74
CA ILE A 122 -5.99 7.78 -12.85
C ILE A 122 -6.97 8.10 -13.97
N ASN A 123 -8.14 8.61 -13.62
CA ASN A 123 -9.22 9.00 -14.54
C ASN A 123 -8.92 10.25 -15.40
N TYR A 124 -7.65 10.64 -15.55
CA TYR A 124 -7.20 11.77 -16.32
C TYR A 124 -6.32 11.33 -17.48
N LYS A 125 -6.34 12.09 -18.58
CA LYS A 125 -5.41 11.88 -19.68
C LYS A 125 -4.00 12.28 -19.23
N ILE A 126 -3.16 11.30 -18.91
CA ILE A 126 -1.79 11.52 -18.49
C ILE A 126 -0.94 11.79 -19.74
N SER A 127 -0.17 12.88 -19.73
CA SER A 127 0.79 13.17 -20.81
C SER A 127 1.94 12.15 -20.80
N ALA A 128 2.61 11.98 -21.95
CA ALA A 128 3.79 11.12 -22.02
C ALA A 128 4.90 11.60 -21.07
N GLU A 129 5.07 12.91 -20.92
CA GLU A 129 6.02 13.54 -20.01
C GLU A 129 5.70 13.22 -18.55
N SER A 130 4.44 13.35 -18.12
CA SER A 130 4.01 12.99 -16.75
C SER A 130 4.22 11.51 -16.45
N LYS A 131 3.99 10.63 -17.43
CA LYS A 131 4.27 9.20 -17.27
C LYS A 131 5.74 8.92 -17.01
N GLU A 132 6.64 9.59 -17.72
CA GLU A 132 8.09 9.46 -17.51
C GLU A 132 8.49 10.00 -16.12
N TYR A 133 7.96 11.15 -15.70
CA TYR A 133 8.25 11.66 -14.34
C TYR A 133 7.77 10.70 -13.25
N ILE A 134 6.58 10.11 -13.37
CA ILE A 134 6.07 9.13 -12.40
C ILE A 134 6.99 7.90 -12.35
N LYS A 135 7.41 7.37 -13.49
CA LYS A 135 8.34 6.23 -13.54
C LYS A 135 9.67 6.54 -12.85
N LEU A 136 10.25 7.68 -13.16
CA LEU A 136 11.52 8.13 -12.55
C LEU A 136 11.40 8.39 -11.04
N ALA A 137 10.24 8.89 -10.59
CA ALA A 137 10.01 9.21 -9.19
C ALA A 137 9.58 8.00 -8.35
N MET A 138 9.25 6.85 -8.94
CA MET A 138 8.61 5.72 -8.25
C MET A 138 9.39 5.25 -7.02
N ASP A 139 10.73 5.20 -7.07
CA ASP A 139 11.56 4.85 -5.91
C ASP A 139 11.44 5.82 -4.74
N SER A 140 11.06 7.06 -5.01
CA SER A 140 10.82 8.08 -3.99
C SER A 140 9.37 8.13 -3.53
N LEU A 141 8.43 7.66 -4.35
CA LEU A 141 6.99 7.67 -4.08
C LEU A 141 6.56 6.45 -3.25
N LYS A 142 6.93 5.24 -3.68
CA LYS A 142 6.47 4.01 -3.05
C LYS A 142 6.83 3.84 -1.56
N PRO A 143 7.95 4.38 -1.02
CA PRO A 143 8.19 4.32 0.42
C PRO A 143 7.22 5.15 1.28
N ARG A 144 6.50 6.09 0.66
CA ARG A 144 5.53 6.98 1.32
C ARG A 144 4.11 6.45 1.27
N ALA A 145 3.88 5.35 0.56
CA ALA A 145 2.58 4.73 0.36
C ALA A 145 2.46 3.44 1.18
N GLU A 146 1.34 3.25 1.83
CA GLU A 146 0.95 2.00 2.46
C GLU A 146 -0.11 1.25 1.63
N LEU A 147 -0.90 1.99 0.86
CA LEU A 147 -1.92 1.50 -0.06
C LEU A 147 -1.69 2.07 -1.47
N MET A 148 -2.25 1.43 -2.49
CA MET A 148 -2.23 1.99 -3.84
C MET A 148 -2.90 3.36 -3.93
N LEU A 149 -3.92 3.63 -3.10
CA LEU A 149 -4.57 4.94 -3.04
C LEU A 149 -3.60 6.04 -2.61
N ASP A 150 -2.73 5.76 -1.63
CA ASP A 150 -1.69 6.71 -1.21
C ASP A 150 -0.70 6.96 -2.35
N LEU A 151 -0.37 5.92 -3.12
CA LEU A 151 0.52 6.04 -4.28
C LEU A 151 -0.11 6.89 -5.39
N TYR A 152 -1.42 6.73 -5.63
CA TYR A 152 -2.16 7.58 -6.59
C TYR A 152 -2.15 9.04 -6.15
N ASP A 153 -2.37 9.29 -4.86
CA ASP A 153 -2.39 10.65 -4.31
C ASP A 153 -1.03 11.33 -4.50
N VAL A 154 0.07 10.70 -4.08
CA VAL A 154 1.41 11.28 -4.23
C VAL A 154 1.86 11.38 -5.69
N ALA A 155 1.44 10.47 -6.57
CA ALA A 155 1.73 10.54 -7.99
C ALA A 155 0.94 11.65 -8.71
N SER A 156 -0.19 12.07 -8.16
CA SER A 156 -1.05 13.11 -8.75
C SER A 156 -0.32 14.43 -8.97
N MET A 157 0.70 14.74 -8.15
CA MET A 157 1.51 15.96 -8.29
C MET A 157 2.21 16.09 -9.65
N PHE A 158 2.45 14.98 -10.37
CA PHE A 158 3.06 14.97 -11.70
C PHE A 158 2.04 15.12 -12.84
N ILE A 159 0.75 15.08 -12.52
CA ILE A 159 -0.35 15.05 -13.51
C ILE A 159 -1.10 16.38 -13.52
N ILE A 160 -1.03 17.14 -12.43
CA ILE A 160 -1.79 18.38 -12.28
C ILE A 160 -1.23 19.44 -13.26
N ASP A 161 -2.12 19.99 -14.08
CA ASP A 161 -1.79 21.10 -14.96
C ASP A 161 -1.37 22.35 -14.18
N LYS A 162 -0.40 23.06 -14.71
CA LYS A 162 0.01 24.36 -14.15
C LYS A 162 -0.92 25.49 -14.65
N PRO A 163 -1.23 26.48 -13.81
CA PRO A 163 -0.76 26.69 -12.43
C PRO A 163 -1.44 25.77 -11.41
N LEU A 164 -0.68 25.32 -10.41
CA LEU A 164 -1.21 24.48 -9.34
C LEU A 164 -2.32 25.19 -8.57
N VAL A 165 -3.41 24.47 -8.28
CA VAL A 165 -4.44 24.96 -7.35
C VAL A 165 -3.90 24.81 -5.93
N ILE A 166 -3.55 25.93 -5.32
CA ILE A 166 -2.96 25.97 -3.98
C ILE A 166 -4.08 25.95 -2.93
N SER A 167 -4.00 25.04 -1.95
CA SER A 167 -4.97 24.97 -0.85
C SER A 167 -4.97 26.26 0.01
N ALA A 168 -6.02 26.45 0.81
CA ALA A 168 -6.11 27.60 1.70
C ALA A 168 -4.96 27.63 2.73
N GLU A 169 -4.62 26.48 3.29
CA GLU A 169 -3.53 26.29 4.24
C GLU A 169 -2.18 26.62 3.59
N ALA A 170 -1.92 26.09 2.39
CA ALA A 170 -0.69 26.37 1.67
C ALA A 170 -0.59 27.86 1.28
N LYS A 171 -1.71 28.53 0.93
CA LYS A 171 -1.72 29.98 0.70
C LYS A 171 -1.31 30.75 1.94
N THR A 172 -1.81 30.38 3.11
CA THR A 172 -1.45 31.00 4.39
C THR A 172 0.05 30.84 4.66
N LEU A 173 0.57 29.61 4.53
CA LEU A 173 2.01 29.35 4.71
C LEU A 173 2.89 30.18 3.75
N ILE A 174 2.49 30.29 2.49
CA ILE A 174 3.23 31.10 1.49
C ILE A 174 3.15 32.61 1.83
N GLN A 175 2.01 33.08 2.35
CA GLN A 175 1.87 34.49 2.76
C GLN A 175 2.69 34.84 4.01
N GLU A 176 2.83 33.90 4.93
CA GLU A 176 3.61 34.06 6.16
C GLU A 176 5.12 33.84 5.93
N ALA A 177 5.49 33.17 4.84
CA ALA A 177 6.88 32.87 4.54
C ALA A 177 7.66 34.12 4.12
N ASP A 178 8.94 34.16 4.49
CA ASP A 178 9.87 35.21 4.05
C ASP A 178 10.07 35.17 2.52
N ARG A 179 9.47 36.11 1.83
CA ARG A 179 9.55 36.23 0.35
C ARG A 179 10.98 36.37 -0.15
N ASN A 180 11.84 37.05 0.62
CA ASN A 180 13.23 37.23 0.24
C ASN A 180 13.98 35.90 0.29
N LEU A 181 13.71 35.11 1.33
CA LEU A 181 14.25 33.74 1.45
C LEU A 181 13.78 32.83 0.30
N ILE A 182 12.48 32.89 -0.03
CA ILE A 182 11.94 32.13 -1.16
C ILE A 182 12.63 32.52 -2.46
N THR A 183 12.77 33.83 -2.72
CA THR A 183 13.43 34.32 -3.94
C THR A 183 14.89 33.85 -4.01
N LYS A 184 15.65 33.99 -2.93
CA LYS A 184 17.04 33.51 -2.87
C LYS A 184 17.14 32.01 -3.11
N THR A 185 16.20 31.23 -2.55
CA THR A 185 16.17 29.77 -2.74
C THR A 185 15.91 29.42 -4.20
N VAL A 186 14.93 30.07 -4.82
CA VAL A 186 14.59 29.86 -6.24
C VAL A 186 15.78 30.23 -7.13
N ASP A 187 16.38 31.38 -6.91
CA ASP A 187 17.54 31.85 -7.68
C ASP A 187 18.73 30.91 -7.54
N ALA A 188 18.99 30.40 -6.33
CA ALA A 188 20.05 29.41 -6.10
C ALA A 188 19.81 28.11 -6.85
N LEU A 189 18.57 27.61 -6.83
CA LEU A 189 18.20 26.38 -7.54
C LEU A 189 18.22 26.57 -9.08
N GLN A 190 17.83 27.74 -9.59
CA GLN A 190 17.85 28.04 -11.03
C GLN A 190 19.27 28.14 -11.59
N ASN A 191 20.24 28.49 -10.75
CA ASN A 191 21.65 28.62 -11.14
C ASN A 191 22.45 27.32 -11.00
N LEU A 192 21.81 26.18 -10.63
CA LEU A 192 22.47 24.87 -10.60
C LEU A 192 22.89 24.45 -12.02
N VAL A 193 24.14 24.02 -12.16
CA VAL A 193 24.66 23.47 -13.42
C VAL A 193 24.06 22.10 -13.69
N GLU A 194 23.95 21.27 -12.65
CA GLU A 194 23.30 19.96 -12.71
C GLU A 194 22.19 19.92 -11.67
N PHE A 195 20.94 19.67 -12.14
CA PHE A 195 19.75 19.64 -11.29
C PHE A 195 19.47 18.21 -10.82
N ASP A 196 20.30 17.73 -9.89
CA ASP A 196 20.20 16.42 -9.26
C ASP A 196 19.98 16.51 -7.75
N LYS A 197 19.73 15.37 -7.12
CA LYS A 197 19.41 15.28 -5.69
C LYS A 197 20.52 15.83 -4.80
N GLU A 198 21.78 15.55 -5.15
CA GLU A 198 22.94 15.92 -4.32
C GLU A 198 23.17 17.43 -4.37
N ASN A 199 23.20 17.99 -5.56
CA ASN A 199 23.37 19.43 -5.78
C ASN A 199 22.21 20.24 -5.19
N ILE A 200 20.97 19.78 -5.34
CA ILE A 200 19.79 20.39 -4.69
C ILE A 200 19.94 20.40 -3.18
N GLN A 201 20.34 19.27 -2.56
CA GLN A 201 20.49 19.19 -1.11
C GLN A 201 21.61 20.10 -0.58
N VAL A 202 22.75 20.15 -1.28
CA VAL A 202 23.86 21.02 -0.91
C VAL A 202 23.42 22.48 -0.99
N THR A 203 22.83 22.89 -2.10
CA THR A 203 22.38 24.28 -2.31
C THR A 203 21.32 24.71 -1.28
N LEU A 204 20.34 23.86 -0.97
CA LEU A 204 19.35 24.18 0.05
C LEU A 204 19.97 24.32 1.45
N LYS A 205 20.95 23.48 1.80
CA LYS A 205 21.70 23.60 3.06
C LYS A 205 22.52 24.90 3.12
N GLU A 206 23.17 25.27 2.03
CA GLU A 206 23.91 26.52 1.96
C GLU A 206 23.01 27.75 2.14
N VAL A 207 21.85 27.76 1.45
CA VAL A 207 20.85 28.84 1.64
C VAL A 207 20.34 28.86 3.07
N ALA A 208 20.10 27.72 3.71
CA ALA A 208 19.66 27.65 5.10
C ALA A 208 20.73 28.22 6.05
N ILE A 209 22.00 27.83 5.90
CA ILE A 209 23.12 28.33 6.72
C ILE A 209 23.31 29.84 6.54
N GLN A 210 23.28 30.32 5.31
CA GLN A 210 23.47 31.78 5.01
C GLN A 210 22.35 32.65 5.57
N ASN A 211 21.17 32.07 5.83
CA ASN A 211 20.02 32.79 6.39
C ASN A 211 19.70 32.37 7.84
N GLU A 212 20.67 31.77 8.54
CA GLU A 212 20.57 31.35 9.96
C GLU A 212 19.36 30.48 10.30
N LEU A 213 18.90 29.66 9.32
CA LEU A 213 17.82 28.71 9.51
C LEU A 213 18.36 27.45 10.20
N LYS A 214 17.52 26.89 11.10
CA LYS A 214 17.82 25.64 11.83
C LYS A 214 17.36 24.39 11.07
#